data_a0ed855caf23f5e1ceb703cfc8737190
#
_entry.id   a0ed855caf23f5e1ceb703cfc8737190
#
_cell.length_a   1.000
_cell.length_b   1.000
_cell.length_c   1.000
_cell.angle_alpha   90.00
_cell.angle_beta   90.00
_cell.angle_gamma   90.00
#
_symmetry.space_group_name_H-M   'P 1'
#
loop_
_entity.id
_entity.type
_entity.pdbx_description
1 polymer ?
#
loop_
_entity_poly.entity_id
_entity_poly.type
_entity_poly.pdbx_seq_one_letter_code
_entity_poly.pdbx_strand_id
1 'polypeptide(L)'
;MIMMQNQMNQQGMQQSPNMQPKMNHGGHEMFDAHEIIAGMINILDQYQMYEQFIKDPELKNILQRQYTFINDTYNVMVEAFSSGKKPSHPTQTYNMQQSNDIVYGLKPSQPKKPNQSVNELSEQGLSAYMLGQCKSMAGLLGMSACEITNPVFRRVIGDSVPNFIEMAYEIFLYQNKHNYYQVPQLQQQDMNQMLNAFTTSPNAQMNQPQSKYMQ
;
A
#
# COMPACT_ATOMS: atom_id res chain seq x y z
N MET A 1 29.44 38.01 14.01
CA MET A 1 28.17 37.37 14.39
C MET A 1 27.78 36.20 13.49
N ILE A 2 28.02 36.26 12.18
CA ILE A 2 27.69 35.18 11.22
C ILE A 2 28.59 33.92 11.36
N MET A 3 29.85 34.06 11.76
CA MET A 3 30.77 32.93 11.97
C MET A 3 30.43 32.05 13.21
N MET A 4 29.83 32.62 14.26
CA MET A 4 29.40 31.85 15.42
C MET A 4 28.15 31.02 15.16
N GLN A 5 27.25 31.45 14.29
CA GLN A 5 26.05 30.69 13.94
C GLN A 5 26.35 29.45 13.08
N ASN A 6 27.36 29.52 12.20
CA ASN A 6 27.80 28.36 11.43
C ASN A 6 28.51 27.29 12.28
N GLN A 7 29.17 27.65 13.36
CA GLN A 7 29.81 26.70 14.28
C GLN A 7 28.76 25.97 15.15
N MET A 8 27.67 26.64 15.56
CA MET A 8 26.58 25.99 16.29
C MET A 8 25.84 24.99 15.45
N ASN A 9 25.65 25.23 14.16
CA ASN A 9 24.98 24.28 13.26
C ASN A 9 25.82 23.03 12.91
N GLN A 10 27.15 23.12 13.01
CA GLN A 10 28.02 21.96 12.79
C GLN A 10 28.19 21.09 14.05
N GLN A 11 28.07 21.66 15.25
CA GLN A 11 28.14 20.87 16.49
C GLN A 11 26.91 19.99 16.73
N GLY A 12 25.74 20.31 16.16
CA GLY A 12 24.53 19.49 16.22
C GLY A 12 24.58 18.22 15.37
N MET A 13 25.56 18.08 14.47
CA MET A 13 25.70 16.90 13.56
C MET A 13 26.85 15.96 13.94
N GLN A 14 27.66 16.30 14.95
CA GLN A 14 28.71 15.38 15.42
C GLN A 14 28.11 14.36 16.40
N GLN A 15 27.88 13.15 15.92
CA GLN A 15 27.61 12.02 16.79
C GLN A 15 28.80 11.83 17.73
N SER A 16 28.54 11.72 19.02
CA SER A 16 29.55 11.41 20.00
C SER A 16 30.29 10.12 19.63
N PRO A 17 31.65 10.07 19.68
CA PRO A 17 32.43 8.90 19.28
C PRO A 17 32.12 7.61 20.05
N ASN A 18 31.42 7.70 21.17
CA ASN A 18 31.04 6.56 22.03
C ASN A 18 29.57 6.10 21.87
N MET A 19 28.81 6.69 20.95
CA MET A 19 27.53 6.09 20.58
C MET A 19 27.77 4.96 19.61
N GLN A 20 27.48 3.73 20.05
CA GLN A 20 27.21 2.63 19.11
C GLN A 20 26.25 3.16 18.05
N PRO A 21 26.36 2.73 16.78
CA PRO A 21 25.39 3.12 15.74
C PRO A 21 24.01 2.70 16.24
N LYS A 22 23.33 3.60 16.95
CA LYS A 22 21.98 3.39 17.39
C LYS A 22 21.13 3.39 16.13
N MET A 23 20.42 2.29 15.94
CA MET A 23 19.37 2.21 14.95
C MET A 23 18.44 3.39 15.21
N ASN A 24 18.31 4.29 14.22
CA ASN A 24 17.56 5.53 14.37
C ASN A 24 16.06 5.28 14.14
N HIS A 25 15.44 4.51 15.02
CA HIS A 25 14.01 4.22 15.03
C HIS A 25 13.35 4.83 16.27
N GLY A 26 12.23 5.52 16.08
CA GLY A 26 11.40 6.01 17.18
C GLY A 26 10.66 4.85 17.87
N GLY A 27 10.26 5.05 19.14
CA GLY A 27 9.54 4.02 19.89
C GLY A 27 8.20 3.60 19.25
N HIS A 28 7.42 4.56 18.74
CA HIS A 28 6.16 4.31 18.03
C HIS A 28 6.40 3.53 16.73
N GLU A 29 7.40 3.93 15.95
CA GLU A 29 7.82 3.26 14.74
C GLU A 29 8.15 1.77 14.95
N MET A 30 8.71 1.41 16.12
CA MET A 30 9.02 0.01 16.42
C MET A 30 7.77 -0.87 16.49
N PHE A 31 6.67 -0.38 17.06
CA PHE A 31 5.41 -1.13 17.12
C PHE A 31 4.77 -1.22 15.74
N ASP A 32 4.69 -0.12 15.01
CA ASP A 32 4.15 -0.09 13.65
C ASP A 32 4.91 -1.02 12.71
N ALA A 33 6.25 -0.99 12.77
CA ALA A 33 7.09 -1.89 11.98
C ALA A 33 6.85 -3.37 12.29
N HIS A 34 6.68 -3.72 13.57
CA HIS A 34 6.37 -5.08 13.97
C HIS A 34 5.01 -5.54 13.44
N GLU A 35 3.98 -4.69 13.50
CA GLU A 35 2.66 -5.00 12.97
C GLU A 35 2.67 -5.16 11.46
N ILE A 36 3.38 -4.29 10.74
CA ILE A 36 3.51 -4.38 9.28
C ILE A 36 4.23 -5.66 8.87
N ILE A 37 5.41 -5.92 9.44
CA ILE A 37 6.24 -7.06 9.06
C ILE A 37 5.53 -8.37 9.42
N ALA A 38 4.91 -8.46 10.60
CA ALA A 38 4.09 -9.61 10.99
C ALA A 38 2.86 -9.76 10.09
N GLY A 39 2.21 -8.66 9.70
CA GLY A 39 1.11 -8.65 8.76
C GLY A 39 1.50 -9.16 7.36
N MET A 40 2.72 -8.85 6.89
CA MET A 40 3.25 -9.39 5.64
C MET A 40 3.44 -10.91 5.70
N ILE A 41 4.00 -11.43 6.81
CA ILE A 41 4.11 -12.87 7.05
C ILE A 41 2.72 -13.52 7.02
N ASN A 42 1.75 -12.93 7.70
CA ASN A 42 0.37 -13.41 7.70
C ASN A 42 -0.22 -13.52 6.29
N ILE A 43 0.01 -12.55 5.43
CA ILE A 43 -0.47 -12.58 4.05
C ILE A 43 0.22 -13.72 3.28
N LEU A 44 1.53 -13.84 3.39
CA LEU A 44 2.31 -14.87 2.70
C LEU A 44 1.88 -16.28 3.12
N ASP A 45 1.74 -16.52 4.42
CA ASP A 45 1.30 -17.83 4.95
C ASP A 45 -0.12 -18.16 4.49
N GLN A 46 -1.02 -17.20 4.51
CA GLN A 46 -2.40 -17.40 4.07
C GLN A 46 -2.48 -17.63 2.55
N TYR A 47 -1.65 -16.95 1.74
CA TYR A 47 -1.58 -17.21 0.30
C TYR A 47 -1.13 -18.65 0.02
N GLN A 48 -0.17 -19.19 0.77
CA GLN A 48 0.24 -20.59 0.69
C GLN A 48 -0.93 -21.54 1.03
N MET A 49 -1.73 -21.20 2.05
CA MET A 49 -2.92 -21.98 2.38
C MET A 49 -3.99 -21.91 1.28
N TYR A 50 -4.26 -20.71 0.75
CA TYR A 50 -5.29 -20.51 -0.27
C TYR A 50 -4.95 -21.22 -1.58
N GLU A 51 -3.67 -21.25 -1.97
CA GLU A 51 -3.23 -21.90 -3.21
C GLU A 51 -3.69 -23.34 -3.34
N GLN A 52 -3.81 -24.08 -2.22
CA GLN A 52 -4.23 -25.48 -2.19
C GLN A 52 -5.71 -25.65 -2.56
N PHE A 53 -6.53 -24.63 -2.37
CA PHE A 53 -7.98 -24.67 -2.60
C PHE A 53 -8.40 -23.97 -3.90
N ILE A 54 -7.55 -23.15 -4.48
CA ILE A 54 -7.83 -22.45 -5.74
C ILE A 54 -7.73 -23.41 -6.90
N LYS A 55 -8.82 -23.53 -7.67
CA LYS A 55 -8.94 -24.36 -8.87
C LYS A 55 -8.86 -23.53 -10.16
N ASP A 56 -9.28 -22.27 -10.10
CA ASP A 56 -9.24 -21.35 -11.23
C ASP A 56 -7.80 -20.95 -11.54
N PRO A 57 -7.28 -21.26 -12.74
CA PRO A 57 -5.91 -20.96 -13.11
C PRO A 57 -5.62 -19.46 -13.17
N GLU A 58 -6.62 -18.61 -13.47
CA GLU A 58 -6.46 -17.16 -13.48
C GLU A 58 -6.21 -16.62 -12.06
N LEU A 59 -7.05 -17.03 -11.10
CA LEU A 59 -6.87 -16.64 -9.70
C LEU A 59 -5.56 -17.19 -9.13
N LYS A 60 -5.20 -18.42 -9.47
CA LYS A 60 -3.95 -19.03 -9.05
C LYS A 60 -2.74 -18.26 -9.56
N ASN A 61 -2.76 -17.82 -10.80
CA ASN A 61 -1.70 -17.00 -11.40
C ASN A 61 -1.59 -15.63 -10.69
N ILE A 62 -2.73 -14.97 -10.40
CA ILE A 62 -2.75 -13.71 -9.61
C ILE A 62 -2.09 -13.95 -8.25
N LEU A 63 -2.51 -14.99 -7.52
CA LEU A 63 -1.97 -15.32 -6.21
C LEU A 63 -0.45 -15.51 -6.26
N GLN A 64 0.06 -16.30 -7.21
CA GLN A 64 1.49 -16.61 -7.30
C GLN A 64 2.34 -15.36 -7.62
N ARG A 65 1.86 -14.49 -8.51
CA ARG A 65 2.54 -13.22 -8.81
C ARG A 65 2.56 -12.30 -7.59
N GLN A 66 1.42 -12.15 -6.93
CA GLN A 66 1.32 -11.31 -5.73
C GLN A 66 2.16 -11.89 -4.59
N TYR A 67 2.13 -13.20 -4.39
CA TYR A 67 2.98 -13.87 -3.40
C TYR A 67 4.47 -13.55 -3.62
N THR A 68 4.95 -13.73 -4.83
CA THR A 68 6.36 -13.46 -5.18
C THR A 68 6.72 -12.00 -4.91
N PHE A 69 5.86 -11.07 -5.31
CA PHE A 69 6.07 -9.64 -5.12
C PHE A 69 6.04 -9.24 -3.64
N ILE A 70 5.08 -9.75 -2.88
CA ILE A 70 4.94 -9.48 -1.44
C ILE A 70 6.15 -10.03 -0.68
N ASN A 71 6.64 -11.22 -1.04
CA ASN A 71 7.82 -11.81 -0.42
C ASN A 71 9.09 -10.99 -0.67
N ASP A 72 9.27 -10.45 -1.87
CA ASP A 72 10.35 -9.52 -2.17
C ASP A 72 10.23 -8.22 -1.36
N THR A 73 9.04 -7.63 -1.31
CA THR A 73 8.74 -6.43 -0.53
C THR A 73 9.01 -6.65 0.97
N TYR A 74 8.64 -7.81 1.51
CA TYR A 74 8.94 -8.22 2.87
C TYR A 74 10.45 -8.22 3.15
N ASN A 75 11.25 -8.81 2.28
CA ASN A 75 12.69 -8.83 2.44
C ASN A 75 13.30 -7.42 2.45
N VAL A 76 12.87 -6.56 1.51
CA VAL A 76 13.29 -5.15 1.46
C VAL A 76 12.92 -4.40 2.75
N MET A 77 11.72 -4.64 3.29
CA MET A 77 11.29 -4.04 4.56
C MET A 77 12.13 -4.52 5.73
N VAL A 78 12.40 -5.82 5.84
CA VAL A 78 13.25 -6.39 6.90
C VAL A 78 14.66 -5.82 6.84
N GLU A 79 15.27 -5.72 5.66
CA GLU A 79 16.60 -5.13 5.49
C GLU A 79 16.62 -3.65 5.91
N ALA A 80 15.65 -2.85 5.45
CA ALA A 80 15.56 -1.44 5.79
C ALA A 80 15.30 -1.23 7.29
N PHE A 81 14.40 -2.02 7.89
CA PHE A 81 14.09 -1.94 9.31
C PHE A 81 15.26 -2.35 10.18
N SER A 82 15.86 -3.52 9.93
CA SER A 82 16.94 -4.05 10.76
C SER A 82 18.21 -3.24 10.70
N SER A 83 18.52 -2.61 9.57
CA SER A 83 19.76 -1.84 9.38
C SER A 83 19.56 -0.32 9.54
N GLY A 84 18.36 0.19 9.38
CA GLY A 84 18.08 1.63 9.23
C GLY A 84 18.71 2.26 7.99
N LYS A 85 19.21 1.46 7.05
CA LYS A 85 19.95 1.86 5.86
C LYS A 85 19.25 1.42 4.59
N LYS A 86 19.74 1.95 3.46
CA LYS A 86 19.22 1.57 2.13
C LYS A 86 19.34 0.05 1.94
N PRO A 87 18.24 -0.64 1.58
CA PRO A 87 18.24 -2.08 1.32
C PRO A 87 19.01 -2.44 0.05
N SER A 88 19.20 -3.74 -0.19
CA SER A 88 19.95 -4.30 -1.33
C SER A 88 19.45 -3.81 -2.68
N HIS A 89 18.14 -3.59 -2.80
CA HIS A 89 17.52 -2.96 -3.96
C HIS A 89 16.30 -2.10 -3.53
N PRO A 90 15.85 -1.17 -4.38
CA PRO A 90 14.68 -0.33 -4.08
C PRO A 90 13.39 -1.15 -4.15
N THR A 91 12.34 -0.63 -3.50
CA THR A 91 10.97 -1.14 -3.66
C THR A 91 10.60 -1.16 -5.14
N GLN A 92 10.14 -2.31 -5.62
CA GLN A 92 9.68 -2.49 -7.00
C GLN A 92 8.26 -1.95 -7.19
N THR A 93 7.84 -1.78 -8.44
CA THR A 93 6.45 -1.45 -8.78
C THR A 93 5.71 -2.71 -9.21
N TYR A 94 4.58 -2.99 -8.55
CA TYR A 94 3.70 -4.06 -8.97
C TYR A 94 2.96 -3.68 -10.24
N ASN A 95 3.01 -4.53 -11.26
CA ASN A 95 2.27 -4.35 -12.49
C ASN A 95 1.24 -5.47 -12.63
N MET A 96 -0.04 -5.11 -12.50
CA MET A 96 -1.13 -6.05 -12.71
C MET A 96 -1.20 -6.52 -14.17
N GLN A 97 -1.83 -7.67 -14.41
CA GLN A 97 -2.00 -8.24 -15.76
C GLN A 97 -3.47 -8.28 -16.22
N GLN A 98 -4.39 -7.80 -15.41
CA GLN A 98 -5.80 -7.69 -15.75
C GLN A 98 -6.06 -6.47 -16.64
N SER A 99 -7.00 -6.58 -17.58
CA SER A 99 -7.53 -5.41 -18.30
C SER A 99 -8.46 -4.60 -17.40
N ASN A 100 -8.51 -3.28 -17.63
CA ASN A 100 -9.34 -2.36 -16.84
C ASN A 100 -10.84 -2.40 -17.22
N ASP A 101 -11.35 -3.54 -17.65
CA ASP A 101 -12.74 -3.69 -18.09
C ASP A 101 -13.65 -3.94 -16.88
N ILE A 102 -14.36 -2.90 -16.45
CA ILE A 102 -15.29 -2.97 -15.33
C ILE A 102 -16.70 -3.28 -15.83
N VAL A 103 -17.31 -4.32 -15.26
CA VAL A 103 -18.71 -4.67 -15.49
C VAL A 103 -19.58 -3.96 -14.45
N TYR A 104 -20.45 -3.08 -14.91
CA TYR A 104 -21.39 -2.33 -14.09
C TYR A 104 -22.77 -3.02 -14.05
N GLY A 105 -23.54 -2.70 -13.02
CA GLY A 105 -24.88 -3.18 -12.79
C GLY A 105 -24.93 -4.35 -11.79
N LEU A 106 -26.14 -4.61 -11.27
CA LEU A 106 -26.40 -5.70 -10.32
C LEU A 106 -27.07 -6.85 -11.04
N LYS A 107 -26.61 -8.05 -10.77
CA LYS A 107 -27.27 -9.30 -11.18
C LYS A 107 -27.85 -10.00 -9.95
N PRO A 108 -28.97 -10.71 -10.07
CA PRO A 108 -29.50 -11.52 -8.98
C PRO A 108 -28.42 -12.49 -8.46
N SER A 109 -28.28 -12.55 -7.15
CA SER A 109 -27.36 -13.46 -6.48
C SER A 109 -28.00 -14.00 -5.19
N GLN A 110 -27.56 -15.17 -4.75
CA GLN A 110 -27.98 -15.71 -3.46
C GLN A 110 -27.36 -14.91 -2.31
N PRO A 111 -28.08 -14.77 -1.18
CA PRO A 111 -27.52 -14.17 0.03
C PRO A 111 -26.25 -14.90 0.47
N LYS A 112 -25.22 -14.13 0.81
CA LYS A 112 -23.96 -14.68 1.33
C LYS A 112 -24.13 -15.09 2.80
N LYS A 113 -23.50 -16.20 3.16
CA LYS A 113 -23.44 -16.69 4.55
C LYS A 113 -22.01 -17.16 4.85
N PRO A 114 -21.62 -17.27 6.14
CA PRO A 114 -20.35 -17.87 6.50
C PRO A 114 -20.29 -19.35 6.07
N ASN A 115 -19.11 -19.80 5.64
CA ASN A 115 -18.85 -21.21 5.36
C ASN A 115 -18.91 -22.02 6.67
N GLN A 116 -19.43 -23.25 6.59
CA GLN A 116 -19.50 -24.17 7.73
C GLN A 116 -18.32 -25.15 7.74
N SER A 117 -17.61 -25.27 6.64
CA SER A 117 -16.43 -26.14 6.51
C SER A 117 -15.49 -25.63 5.41
N VAL A 118 -14.26 -26.12 5.41
CA VAL A 118 -13.25 -25.84 4.37
C VAL A 118 -13.67 -26.35 2.98
N ASN A 119 -14.58 -27.33 2.93
CA ASN A 119 -15.08 -27.86 1.67
C ASN A 119 -16.02 -26.90 0.92
N GLU A 120 -16.50 -25.85 1.61
CA GLU A 120 -17.35 -24.80 1.04
C GLU A 120 -16.52 -23.60 0.52
N LEU A 121 -15.20 -23.65 0.64
CA LEU A 121 -14.32 -22.63 0.08
C LEU A 121 -14.49 -22.57 -1.44
N SER A 122 -14.56 -21.37 -1.95
CA SER A 122 -14.76 -21.10 -3.38
C SER A 122 -13.84 -19.98 -3.84
N GLU A 123 -13.64 -19.84 -5.14
CA GLU A 123 -12.87 -18.76 -5.74
C GLU A 123 -13.41 -17.39 -5.31
N GLN A 124 -14.73 -17.24 -5.16
CA GLN A 124 -15.34 -16.03 -4.63
C GLN A 124 -14.86 -15.71 -3.21
N GLY A 125 -14.84 -16.71 -2.34
CA GLY A 125 -14.39 -16.54 -0.95
C GLY A 125 -12.91 -16.31 -0.86
N LEU A 126 -12.10 -17.13 -1.54
CA LEU A 126 -10.65 -17.05 -1.52
C LEU A 126 -10.15 -15.71 -2.08
N SER A 127 -10.67 -15.27 -3.23
CA SER A 127 -10.34 -13.96 -3.78
C SER A 127 -10.82 -12.80 -2.89
N ALA A 128 -11.94 -12.96 -2.16
CA ALA A 128 -12.40 -11.95 -1.22
C ALA A 128 -11.46 -11.83 -0.01
N TYR A 129 -10.89 -12.94 0.49
CA TYR A 129 -9.88 -12.90 1.54
C TYR A 129 -8.60 -12.20 1.06
N MET A 130 -8.09 -12.54 -0.12
CA MET A 130 -6.93 -11.87 -0.73
C MET A 130 -7.18 -10.36 -0.88
N LEU A 131 -8.35 -9.97 -1.41
CA LEU A 131 -8.74 -8.57 -1.56
C LEU A 131 -8.78 -7.83 -0.22
N GLY A 132 -9.35 -8.47 0.80
CA GLY A 132 -9.42 -7.92 2.16
C GLY A 132 -8.03 -7.66 2.74
N GLN A 133 -7.11 -8.61 2.58
CA GLN A 133 -5.73 -8.49 3.03
C GLN A 133 -4.97 -7.36 2.34
N CYS A 134 -5.06 -7.26 1.01
CA CYS A 134 -4.42 -6.17 0.27
C CYS A 134 -4.95 -4.79 0.70
N LYS A 135 -6.28 -4.66 0.87
CA LYS A 135 -6.89 -3.41 1.36
C LYS A 135 -6.45 -3.05 2.77
N SER A 136 -6.43 -4.02 3.68
CA SER A 136 -6.01 -3.81 5.07
C SER A 136 -4.55 -3.41 5.15
N MET A 137 -3.68 -4.10 4.39
CA MET A 137 -2.25 -3.78 4.35
C MET A 137 -2.00 -2.40 3.73
N ALA A 138 -2.69 -2.02 2.65
CA ALA A 138 -2.57 -0.67 2.07
C ALA A 138 -2.93 0.41 3.09
N GLY A 139 -3.99 0.19 3.89
CA GLY A 139 -4.39 1.11 4.96
C GLY A 139 -3.36 1.20 6.08
N LEU A 140 -2.86 0.05 6.55
CA LEU A 140 -1.84 -0.03 7.60
C LEU A 140 -0.54 0.66 7.16
N LEU A 141 -0.03 0.34 5.97
CA LEU A 141 1.16 0.97 5.40
C LEU A 141 1.01 2.49 5.26
N GLY A 142 -0.15 2.95 4.77
CA GLY A 142 -0.43 4.37 4.57
C GLY A 142 -0.45 5.16 5.87
N MET A 143 -1.04 4.61 6.92
CA MET A 143 -1.07 5.21 8.24
C MET A 143 0.33 5.23 8.87
N SER A 144 0.98 4.09 8.93
CA SER A 144 2.29 3.95 9.58
C SER A 144 3.40 4.73 8.86
N ALA A 145 3.34 4.89 7.53
CA ALA A 145 4.32 5.71 6.80
C ALA A 145 4.41 7.15 7.32
N CYS A 146 3.33 7.67 7.91
CA CYS A 146 3.29 9.01 8.49
C CYS A 146 3.97 9.10 9.86
N GLU A 147 4.12 7.96 10.56
CA GLU A 147 4.66 7.89 11.92
C GLU A 147 6.14 7.44 11.94
N ILE A 148 6.66 6.90 10.85
CA ILE A 148 8.03 6.37 10.77
C ILE A 148 9.05 7.51 10.73
N THR A 149 9.99 7.49 11.68
CA THR A 149 11.03 8.51 11.84
C THR A 149 12.28 8.23 11.00
N ASN A 150 12.62 6.96 10.75
CA ASN A 150 13.73 6.59 9.87
C ASN A 150 13.39 6.91 8.40
N PRO A 151 14.11 7.81 7.70
CA PRO A 151 13.75 8.27 6.36
C PRO A 151 13.83 7.17 5.30
N VAL A 152 14.69 6.16 5.48
CA VAL A 152 14.84 5.05 4.53
C VAL A 152 13.68 4.08 4.70
N PHE A 153 13.41 3.63 5.92
CA PHE A 153 12.30 2.74 6.21
C PHE A 153 10.95 3.38 5.86
N ARG A 154 10.77 4.67 6.19
CA ARG A 154 9.59 5.43 5.78
C ARG A 154 9.38 5.41 4.26
N ARG A 155 10.46 5.53 3.48
CA ARG A 155 10.37 5.48 2.01
C ARG A 155 9.93 4.09 1.54
N VAL A 156 10.51 3.03 2.07
CA VAL A 156 10.13 1.65 1.73
C VAL A 156 8.65 1.39 2.03
N ILE A 157 8.17 1.79 3.21
CA ILE A 157 6.76 1.65 3.58
C ILE A 157 5.87 2.48 2.65
N GLY A 158 6.20 3.77 2.45
CA GLY A 158 5.41 4.67 1.59
C GLY A 158 5.33 4.21 0.14
N ASP A 159 6.44 3.75 -0.43
CA ASP A 159 6.50 3.25 -1.82
C ASP A 159 5.78 1.89 -1.98
N SER A 160 5.50 1.17 -0.89
CA SER A 160 4.75 -0.08 -0.91
C SER A 160 3.22 0.13 -0.96
N VAL A 161 2.71 1.28 -0.52
CA VAL A 161 1.26 1.59 -0.51
C VAL A 161 0.62 1.45 -1.90
N PRO A 162 1.13 2.10 -2.96
CA PRO A 162 0.53 1.99 -4.29
C PRO A 162 0.55 0.55 -4.82
N ASN A 163 1.53 -0.25 -4.45
CA ASN A 163 1.61 -1.65 -4.87
C ASN A 163 0.47 -2.49 -4.30
N PHE A 164 0.13 -2.32 -3.01
CA PHE A 164 -1.00 -3.00 -2.40
C PHE A 164 -2.35 -2.51 -2.92
N ILE A 165 -2.45 -1.24 -3.32
CA ILE A 165 -3.64 -0.70 -4.01
C ILE A 165 -3.79 -1.37 -5.38
N GLU A 166 -2.71 -1.49 -6.15
CA GLU A 166 -2.71 -2.14 -7.46
C GLU A 166 -3.06 -3.63 -7.38
N MET A 167 -2.49 -4.35 -6.41
CA MET A 167 -2.84 -5.75 -6.14
C MET A 167 -4.31 -5.91 -5.76
N ALA A 168 -4.83 -5.02 -4.91
CA ALA A 168 -6.25 -5.03 -4.55
C ALA A 168 -7.15 -4.77 -5.76
N TYR A 169 -6.75 -3.85 -6.63
CA TYR A 169 -7.49 -3.54 -7.85
C TYR A 169 -7.48 -4.71 -8.84
N GLU A 170 -6.36 -5.40 -9.02
CA GLU A 170 -6.28 -6.61 -9.84
C GLU A 170 -7.26 -7.70 -9.36
N ILE A 171 -7.30 -7.96 -8.04
CA ILE A 171 -8.24 -8.94 -7.47
C ILE A 171 -9.70 -8.45 -7.64
N PHE A 172 -9.95 -7.16 -7.48
CA PHE A 172 -11.27 -6.59 -7.73
C PHE A 172 -11.72 -6.83 -9.17
N LEU A 173 -10.86 -6.61 -10.17
CA LEU A 173 -11.18 -6.85 -11.58
C LEU A 173 -11.52 -8.33 -11.84
N TYR A 174 -10.73 -9.25 -11.28
CA TYR A 174 -11.05 -10.67 -11.31
C TYR A 174 -12.44 -10.95 -10.72
N GLN A 175 -12.73 -10.45 -9.52
CA GLN A 175 -14.02 -10.65 -8.86
C GLN A 175 -15.17 -10.01 -9.63
N ASN A 176 -14.96 -8.84 -10.21
CA ASN A 176 -15.98 -8.14 -10.98
C ASN A 176 -16.34 -8.90 -12.26
N LYS A 177 -15.34 -9.35 -13.01
CA LYS A 177 -15.50 -10.19 -14.19
C LYS A 177 -16.34 -11.45 -13.91
N HIS A 178 -16.15 -12.08 -12.74
CA HIS A 178 -16.88 -13.27 -12.30
C HIS A 178 -18.20 -12.95 -11.57
N ASN A 179 -18.61 -11.69 -11.48
CA ASN A 179 -19.78 -11.21 -10.74
C ASN A 179 -19.73 -11.48 -9.22
N TYR A 180 -18.56 -11.76 -8.66
CA TYR A 180 -18.35 -11.91 -7.22
C TYR A 180 -18.36 -10.56 -6.51
N TYR A 181 -17.87 -9.50 -7.17
CA TYR A 181 -17.92 -8.11 -6.74
C TYR A 181 -18.70 -7.30 -7.78
N GLN A 182 -19.97 -7.03 -7.49
CA GLN A 182 -20.84 -6.28 -8.38
C GLN A 182 -20.76 -4.78 -8.06
N VAL A 183 -20.74 -3.94 -9.10
CA VAL A 183 -20.65 -2.49 -8.98
C VAL A 183 -22.03 -1.88 -9.32
N PRO A 184 -22.78 -1.39 -8.31
CA PRO A 184 -24.05 -0.72 -8.58
C PRO A 184 -23.83 0.52 -9.46
N GLN A 185 -24.80 0.81 -10.30
CA GLN A 185 -24.80 1.99 -11.13
C GLN A 185 -25.97 2.89 -10.75
N LEU A 186 -25.70 4.16 -10.49
CA LEU A 186 -26.73 5.16 -10.24
C LEU A 186 -27.47 5.51 -11.53
N GLN A 187 -28.67 6.09 -11.40
CA GLN A 187 -29.36 6.66 -12.54
C GLN A 187 -28.54 7.81 -13.13
N GLN A 188 -28.62 7.99 -14.46
CA GLN A 188 -27.81 8.98 -15.17
C GLN A 188 -28.01 10.41 -14.66
N GLN A 189 -29.22 10.75 -14.24
CA GLN A 189 -29.52 12.07 -13.68
C GLN A 189 -28.75 12.32 -12.38
N ASP A 190 -28.76 11.33 -11.45
CA ASP A 190 -28.05 11.42 -10.17
C ASP A 190 -26.54 11.48 -10.36
N MET A 191 -26.02 10.65 -11.27
CA MET A 191 -24.59 10.69 -11.63
C MET A 191 -24.19 12.07 -12.17
N ASN A 192 -24.96 12.64 -13.09
CA ASN A 192 -24.68 13.96 -13.65
C ASN A 192 -24.71 15.04 -12.56
N GLN A 193 -25.67 14.98 -11.63
CA GLN A 193 -25.73 15.92 -10.52
C GLN A 193 -24.48 15.81 -9.62
N MET A 194 -24.05 14.60 -9.27
CA MET A 194 -22.86 14.37 -8.44
C MET A 194 -21.57 14.79 -9.14
N LEU A 195 -21.42 14.49 -10.43
CA LEU A 195 -20.25 14.87 -11.23
C LEU A 195 -20.07 16.39 -11.34
N ASN A 196 -21.18 17.14 -11.35
CA ASN A 196 -21.18 18.60 -11.46
C ASN A 196 -21.24 19.30 -10.08
N ALA A 197 -21.14 18.56 -8.98
CA ALA A 197 -21.18 19.13 -7.63
C ALA A 197 -19.94 19.93 -7.25
N PHE A 198 -18.82 19.73 -7.97
CA PHE A 198 -17.55 20.39 -7.70
C PHE A 198 -17.03 21.08 -8.95
N THR A 199 -16.38 22.22 -8.76
CA THR A 199 -15.67 22.94 -9.82
C THR A 199 -14.23 23.17 -9.42
N THR A 200 -13.36 23.35 -10.40
CA THR A 200 -11.95 23.70 -10.14
C THR A 200 -11.86 25.08 -9.51
N SER A 201 -10.97 25.24 -8.53
CA SER A 201 -10.60 26.56 -8.03
C SER A 201 -9.85 27.34 -9.11
N PRO A 202 -10.11 28.67 -9.27
CA PRO A 202 -9.26 29.48 -10.12
C PRO A 202 -7.78 29.33 -9.69
N ASN A 203 -6.88 29.20 -10.64
CA ASN A 203 -5.44 29.16 -10.34
C ASN A 203 -5.07 30.41 -9.53
N ALA A 204 -4.75 30.24 -8.26
CA ALA A 204 -4.09 31.28 -7.51
C ALA A 204 -2.76 31.51 -8.22
N GLN A 205 -2.61 32.64 -8.92
CA GLN A 205 -1.30 33.11 -9.35
C GLN A 205 -0.49 33.25 -8.06
N MET A 206 0.42 32.33 -7.82
CA MET A 206 1.48 32.54 -6.81
C MET A 206 2.22 33.77 -7.30
N ASN A 207 1.96 34.92 -6.68
CA ASN A 207 2.79 36.11 -6.83
C ASN A 207 4.20 35.70 -6.43
N GLN A 208 5.05 35.39 -7.42
CA GLN A 208 6.47 35.28 -7.18
C GLN A 208 6.91 36.61 -6.54
N PRO A 209 7.56 36.60 -5.38
CA PRO A 209 8.10 37.81 -4.82
C PRO A 209 9.10 38.38 -5.85
N GLN A 210 8.74 39.52 -6.43
CA GLN A 210 9.65 40.23 -7.30
C GLN A 210 10.93 40.50 -6.51
N SER A 211 12.02 39.88 -6.97
CA SER A 211 13.37 40.18 -6.50
C SER A 211 13.65 41.69 -6.66
N LYS A 212 13.41 42.46 -5.60
CA LYS A 212 13.89 43.83 -5.49
C LYS A 212 15.38 43.82 -5.07
N TYR A 213 16.24 43.37 -5.97
CA TYR A 213 17.67 43.66 -5.86
C TYR A 213 18.21 43.87 -7.28
N MET A 214 18.07 45.10 -7.76
CA MET A 214 18.93 45.70 -8.75
C MET A 214 18.81 47.24 -8.58
N GLN A 215 19.64 47.82 -7.75
CA GLN A 215 20.38 49.06 -7.99
C GLN A 215 21.53 49.14 -6.98
#